data_c85039c30d4d8aadc3caf535e98e9d1f
#
_entry.id   c85039c30d4d8aadc3caf535e98e9d1f
#
_cell.length_a   1.000
_cell.length_b   1.000
_cell.length_c   1.000
_cell.angle_alpha   90.00
_cell.angle_beta   90.00
_cell.angle_gamma   90.00
#
_symmetry.space_group_name_H-M   'P 1'
#
loop_
_entity.id
_entity.type
_entity.pdbx_description
1 polymer ?
#
loop_
_entity_poly.entity_id
_entity_poly.type
_entity_poly.pdbx_seq_one_letter_code
_entity_poly.pdbx_strand_id
1 'polypeptide(L)'
;MKKHDNIYAKALSKVDDFKFDESVVDVFPDMIQRSVPGYETIVHTIGELAKVAVTPNSMVYDLGCSLGAASLSVSRAVNAASCKIIGVDASEAMVERCKRVVQTFTLP
;
A
#
# COMPACT_ATOMS: atom_id res chain seq x y z
N MET A 1 15.70 -3.55 12.70
CA MET A 1 15.63 -2.19 13.26
C MET A 1 14.62 -1.36 12.49
N LYS A 2 13.72 -0.75 13.22
CA LYS A 2 12.65 0.03 12.61
C LYS A 2 13.16 1.42 12.26
N LYS A 3 13.01 1.82 11.00
CA LYS A 3 13.38 3.16 10.57
C LYS A 3 12.26 4.14 10.89
N HIS A 4 12.62 5.30 11.39
CA HIS A 4 11.68 6.37 11.64
C HIS A 4 11.67 7.35 10.49
N ASP A 5 10.54 8.01 10.32
CA ASP A 5 10.40 9.07 9.32
C ASP A 5 11.13 10.31 9.80
N ASN A 6 12.31 10.53 9.28
CA ASN A 6 13.09 11.75 9.52
C ASN A 6 13.53 12.42 8.23
N ILE A 7 12.94 12.06 7.10
CA ILE A 7 13.32 12.59 5.80
C ILE A 7 13.18 14.11 5.76
N TYR A 8 12.10 14.62 6.32
CA TYR A 8 11.83 16.06 6.33
C TYR A 8 12.48 16.78 7.50
N ALA A 9 13.00 16.04 8.47
CA ALA A 9 13.72 16.65 9.60
C ALA A 9 15.08 17.23 9.18
N LYS A 10 15.63 16.73 8.10
CA LYS A 10 16.81 17.33 7.50
C LYS A 10 16.35 18.52 6.65
N ALA A 11 16.34 19.69 7.24
CA ALA A 11 15.95 20.89 6.51
C ALA A 11 16.81 21.02 5.26
N LEU A 12 16.23 20.77 4.15
CA LEU A 12 16.91 20.87 2.88
C LEU A 12 16.91 22.32 2.44
N SER A 13 18.08 22.80 2.02
CA SER A 13 18.20 24.13 1.45
C SER A 13 17.47 24.22 0.10
N LYS A 14 17.04 23.10 -0.43
CA LYS A 14 16.39 22.99 -1.71
C LYS A 14 15.13 22.15 -1.53
N VAL A 15 14.00 22.69 -1.95
CA VAL A 15 12.74 21.97 -1.95
C VAL A 15 12.56 21.37 -3.34
N ASP A 16 12.71 20.06 -3.43
CA ASP A 16 12.46 19.31 -4.65
C ASP A 16 11.05 18.73 -4.64
N ASP A 17 10.57 18.33 -5.81
CA ASP A 17 9.32 17.62 -5.91
C ASP A 17 9.37 16.34 -5.10
N PHE A 18 8.28 16.04 -4.41
CA PHE A 18 8.18 14.81 -3.64
C PHE A 18 8.19 13.60 -4.57
N LYS A 19 9.06 12.64 -4.28
CA LYS A 19 9.16 11.40 -5.04
C LYS A 19 9.17 10.20 -4.08
N PHE A 20 8.44 9.17 -4.49
CA PHE A 20 8.46 7.90 -3.77
C PHE A 20 9.63 7.05 -4.26
N ASP A 21 10.85 7.46 -3.92
CA ASP A 21 12.06 6.69 -4.19
C ASP A 21 12.35 5.69 -3.06
N GLU A 22 13.46 4.98 -3.15
CA GLU A 22 13.79 3.97 -2.15
C GLU A 22 13.93 4.52 -0.74
N SER A 23 14.40 5.76 -0.57
CA SER A 23 14.54 6.35 0.75
C SER A 23 13.16 6.62 1.38
N VAL A 24 12.18 7.00 0.58
CA VAL A 24 10.81 7.22 1.05
C VAL A 24 10.14 5.88 1.32
N VAL A 25 10.33 4.89 0.44
CA VAL A 25 9.73 3.55 0.60
C VAL A 25 10.16 2.91 1.92
N ASP A 26 11.43 3.06 2.31
CA ASP A 26 11.94 2.46 3.54
C ASP A 26 11.23 3.00 4.80
N VAL A 27 10.81 4.26 4.79
CA VAL A 27 10.16 4.89 5.95
C VAL A 27 8.65 5.06 5.77
N PHE A 28 8.12 4.67 4.63
CA PHE A 28 6.72 4.91 4.29
C PHE A 28 5.73 4.32 5.31
N PRO A 29 5.91 3.08 5.79
CA PRO A 29 4.99 2.53 6.78
C PRO A 29 4.91 3.37 8.05
N ASP A 30 6.05 3.88 8.54
CA ASP A 30 6.07 4.77 9.69
C ASP A 30 5.44 6.12 9.37
N MET A 31 5.80 6.70 8.23
CA MET A 31 5.29 7.99 7.78
C MET A 31 3.77 7.98 7.64
N ILE A 32 3.21 6.97 6.98
CA ILE A 32 1.77 6.92 6.72
C ILE A 32 0.97 6.74 8.00
N GLN A 33 1.44 5.93 8.93
CA GLN A 33 0.77 5.72 10.21
C GLN A 33 0.78 6.98 11.07
N ARG A 34 1.85 7.77 10.98
CA ARG A 34 1.98 9.01 11.74
C ARG A 34 1.20 10.17 11.13
N SER A 35 1.02 10.13 9.80
CA SER A 35 0.42 11.24 9.05
C SER A 35 -1.07 11.06 8.81
N VAL A 36 -1.58 9.83 8.82
CA VAL A 36 -2.97 9.54 8.53
C VAL A 36 -3.65 8.91 9.75
N PRO A 37 -4.40 9.70 10.53
CA PRO A 37 -5.14 9.14 11.67
C PRO A 37 -6.12 8.06 11.22
N GLY A 38 -6.12 6.93 11.94
CA GLY A 38 -7.03 5.83 11.65
C GLY A 38 -6.68 5.02 10.40
N TYR A 39 -5.44 5.09 9.94
CA TYR A 39 -5.01 4.40 8.72
C TYR A 39 -5.35 2.90 8.74
N GLU A 40 -5.05 2.21 9.85
CA GLU A 40 -5.35 0.77 9.96
C GLU A 40 -6.83 0.48 9.88
N THR A 41 -7.67 1.33 10.48
CA THR A 41 -9.12 1.22 10.40
C THR A 41 -9.61 1.44 8.98
N ILE A 42 -9.03 2.42 8.27
CA ILE A 42 -9.37 2.68 6.86
C ILE A 42 -9.07 1.46 6.01
N VAL A 43 -7.88 0.89 6.15
CA VAL A 43 -7.45 -0.28 5.38
C VAL A 43 -8.37 -1.47 5.67
N HIS A 44 -8.69 -1.73 6.93
CA HIS A 44 -9.60 -2.81 7.31
C HIS A 44 -11.00 -2.58 6.71
N THR A 45 -11.50 -1.36 6.78
CA THR A 45 -12.83 -1.01 6.26
C THR A 45 -12.92 -1.19 4.75
N ILE A 46 -11.84 -0.89 4.02
CA ILE A 46 -11.78 -1.15 2.57
C ILE A 46 -12.06 -2.63 2.30
N GLY A 47 -11.44 -3.53 3.05
CA GLY A 47 -11.69 -4.96 2.92
C GLY A 47 -13.14 -5.32 3.21
N GLU A 48 -13.72 -4.76 4.26
CA GLU A 48 -15.11 -5.01 4.63
C GLU A 48 -16.09 -4.52 3.55
N LEU A 49 -15.83 -3.35 2.97
CA LEU A 49 -16.63 -2.83 1.87
C LEU A 49 -16.50 -3.69 0.61
N ALA A 50 -15.32 -4.23 0.38
CA ALA A 50 -15.09 -5.10 -0.78
C ALA A 50 -15.96 -6.36 -0.73
N LYS A 51 -16.25 -6.89 0.45
CA LYS A 51 -17.14 -8.05 0.59
C LYS A 51 -18.52 -7.79 -0.01
N VAL A 52 -18.97 -6.55 0.04
CA VAL A 52 -20.30 -6.16 -0.46
C VAL A 52 -20.23 -5.76 -1.94
N ALA A 53 -19.16 -5.09 -2.34
CA ALA A 53 -19.08 -4.46 -3.66
C ALA A 53 -18.47 -5.35 -4.74
N VAL A 54 -17.52 -6.23 -4.38
CA VAL A 54 -16.81 -7.05 -5.36
C VAL A 54 -17.65 -8.26 -5.75
N THR A 55 -17.83 -8.44 -7.05
CA THR A 55 -18.59 -9.56 -7.61
C THR A 55 -17.66 -10.60 -8.21
N PRO A 56 -18.12 -11.86 -8.37
CA PRO A 56 -17.30 -12.91 -9.01
C PRO A 56 -16.87 -12.51 -10.42
N ASN A 57 -15.65 -12.88 -10.80
CA ASN A 57 -15.05 -12.62 -12.10
C ASN A 57 -14.83 -11.14 -12.40
N SER A 58 -14.82 -10.30 -11.38
CA SER A 58 -14.55 -8.87 -11.54
C SER A 58 -13.07 -8.58 -11.39
N MET A 59 -12.69 -7.36 -11.78
CA MET A 59 -11.34 -6.83 -11.59
C MET A 59 -11.40 -5.67 -10.60
N VAL A 60 -10.47 -5.67 -9.66
CA VAL A 60 -10.33 -4.62 -8.66
C VAL A 60 -9.03 -3.87 -8.92
N TYR A 61 -9.10 -2.57 -9.06
CA TYR A 61 -7.93 -1.73 -9.28
C TYR A 61 -7.62 -0.94 -8.01
N ASP A 62 -6.40 -1.09 -7.53
CA ASP A 62 -5.88 -0.32 -6.39
C ASP A 62 -4.97 0.76 -6.94
N LEU A 63 -5.49 1.97 -7.10
CA LEU A 63 -4.77 3.09 -7.68
C LEU A 63 -3.90 3.76 -6.61
N GLY A 64 -2.59 3.86 -6.89
CA GLY A 64 -1.64 4.29 -5.89
C GLY A 64 -1.46 3.23 -4.81
N CYS A 65 -1.20 1.99 -5.21
CA CYS A 65 -1.22 0.84 -4.31
C CYS A 65 -0.13 0.85 -3.24
N SER A 66 0.91 1.63 -3.41
CA SER A 66 2.03 1.72 -2.47
C SER A 66 2.59 0.33 -2.16
N LEU A 67 2.60 -0.07 -0.90
CA LEU A 67 3.11 -1.37 -0.46
C LEU A 67 2.04 -2.46 -0.47
N GLY A 68 0.83 -2.16 -0.92
CA GLY A 68 -0.21 -3.14 -1.11
C GLY A 68 -1.14 -3.38 0.07
N ALA A 69 -1.19 -2.46 1.04
CA ALA A 69 -2.02 -2.64 2.23
C ALA A 69 -3.50 -2.83 1.89
N ALA A 70 -4.05 -1.96 1.03
CA ALA A 70 -5.45 -2.05 0.63
C ALA A 70 -5.71 -3.30 -0.22
N SER A 71 -4.81 -3.60 -1.16
CA SER A 71 -4.89 -4.81 -1.98
C SER A 71 -4.92 -6.08 -1.13
N LEU A 72 -4.07 -6.17 -0.11
CA LEU A 72 -4.04 -7.30 0.80
C LEU A 72 -5.32 -7.39 1.62
N SER A 73 -5.85 -6.27 2.08
CA SER A 73 -7.11 -6.24 2.83
C SER A 73 -8.26 -6.77 1.98
N VAL A 74 -8.35 -6.33 0.73
CA VAL A 74 -9.36 -6.83 -0.21
C VAL A 74 -9.18 -8.31 -0.48
N SER A 75 -7.96 -8.75 -0.71
CA SER A 75 -7.62 -10.14 -0.98
C SER A 75 -8.07 -11.07 0.15
N ARG A 76 -7.92 -10.64 1.39
CA ARG A 76 -8.33 -11.42 2.56
C ARG A 76 -9.84 -11.43 2.75
N ALA A 77 -10.50 -10.37 2.34
CA ALA A 77 -11.93 -10.19 2.55
C ALA A 77 -12.79 -10.90 1.47
N VAL A 78 -12.28 -10.97 0.24
CA VAL A 78 -13.01 -11.56 -0.88
C VAL A 78 -12.35 -12.88 -1.29
N ASN A 79 -13.10 -13.69 -2.05
CA ASN A 79 -12.52 -14.90 -2.63
C ASN A 79 -11.65 -14.53 -3.81
N ALA A 80 -10.34 -14.45 -3.56
CA ALA A 80 -9.36 -14.05 -4.57
C ALA A 80 -9.33 -15.00 -5.79
N ALA A 81 -9.82 -16.21 -5.66
CA ALA A 81 -9.89 -17.12 -6.80
C ALA A 81 -10.94 -16.70 -7.82
N SER A 82 -11.93 -15.89 -7.42
CA SER A 82 -13.01 -15.45 -8.29
C SER A 82 -12.85 -14.03 -8.80
N CYS A 83 -11.83 -13.29 -8.36
CA CYS A 83 -11.57 -11.92 -8.83
C CYS A 83 -10.08 -11.69 -8.99
N LYS A 84 -9.74 -10.65 -9.75
CA LYS A 84 -8.36 -10.25 -9.97
C LYS A 84 -8.13 -8.86 -9.35
N ILE A 85 -7.07 -8.72 -8.58
CA ILE A 85 -6.69 -7.45 -7.97
C ILE A 85 -5.44 -6.94 -8.68
N ILE A 86 -5.49 -5.72 -9.16
CA ILE A 86 -4.39 -5.08 -9.89
C ILE A 86 -3.97 -3.81 -9.15
N GLY A 87 -2.78 -3.84 -8.58
CA GLY A 87 -2.20 -2.66 -7.96
C GLY A 87 -1.43 -1.83 -8.97
N VAL A 88 -1.61 -0.52 -8.91
CA VAL A 88 -0.96 0.43 -9.81
C VAL A 88 -0.29 1.52 -8.99
N ASP A 89 0.97 1.79 -9.28
CA ASP A 89 1.69 2.88 -8.63
C ASP A 89 2.72 3.45 -9.60
N ALA A 90 2.90 4.77 -9.56
CA ALA A 90 3.86 5.45 -10.42
C ALA A 90 5.31 5.27 -9.94
N SER A 91 5.50 4.84 -8.69
CA SER A 91 6.83 4.63 -8.12
C SER A 91 7.31 3.19 -8.37
N GLU A 92 8.38 3.05 -9.12
CA GLU A 92 9.00 1.74 -9.34
C GLU A 92 9.46 1.10 -8.03
N ALA A 93 9.98 1.90 -7.09
CA ALA A 93 10.42 1.42 -5.80
C ALA A 93 9.25 0.87 -4.98
N MET A 94 8.10 1.52 -5.02
CA MET A 94 6.88 1.03 -4.37
C MET A 94 6.42 -0.28 -5.00
N VAL A 95 6.37 -0.34 -6.33
CA VAL A 95 5.93 -1.55 -7.04
C VAL A 95 6.82 -2.73 -6.70
N GLU A 96 8.13 -2.56 -6.72
CA GLU A 96 9.06 -3.63 -6.38
C GLU A 96 8.90 -4.11 -4.94
N ARG A 97 8.75 -3.19 -4.00
CA ARG A 97 8.54 -3.56 -2.61
C ARG A 97 7.17 -4.22 -2.42
N CYS A 98 6.15 -3.72 -3.11
CA CYS A 98 4.81 -4.29 -3.08
C CYS A 98 4.81 -5.74 -3.55
N LYS A 99 5.52 -6.04 -4.62
CA LYS A 99 5.66 -7.43 -5.11
C LYS A 99 6.21 -8.36 -4.04
N ARG A 100 7.23 -7.93 -3.32
CA ARG A 100 7.83 -8.74 -2.24
C ARG A 100 6.85 -8.94 -1.10
N VAL A 101 6.13 -7.89 -0.72
CA VAL A 101 5.14 -7.95 0.36
C VAL A 101 4.02 -8.92 -0.01
N VAL A 102 3.48 -8.81 -1.21
CA VAL A 102 2.41 -9.67 -1.69
C VAL A 102 2.86 -11.13 -1.73
N GLN A 103 4.05 -11.41 -2.24
CA GLN A 103 4.59 -12.76 -2.26
C GLN A 103 4.71 -13.35 -0.86
N THR A 104 5.15 -12.56 0.10
CA THR A 104 5.32 -13.01 1.48
C THR A 104 3.99 -13.43 2.12
N PHE A 105 2.92 -12.69 1.83
CA PHE A 105 1.63 -12.91 2.50
C PHE A 105 0.64 -13.74 1.69
N THR A 106 0.90 -14.03 0.42
CA THR A 106 -0.03 -14.77 -0.44
C THR A 106 0.46 -16.13 -0.87
N LEU A 107 1.72 -16.46 -0.64
CA LEU A 107 2.24 -17.79 -0.95
C LEU A 107 1.63 -18.82 -0.01
N PRO A 108 1.28 -19.99 -0.56
CA PRO A 108 0.78 -21.07 0.26
C PRO A 108 1.80 -21.59 1.26
#